data_5fe0e4fa29645d28487583a2873f60ab
#
_entry.id   5fe0e4fa29645d28487583a2873f60ab
#
_cell.length_a   1.000
_cell.length_b   1.000
_cell.length_c   1.000
_cell.angle_alpha   90.00
_cell.angle_beta   90.00
_cell.angle_gamma   90.00
#
_symmetry.space_group_name_H-M   'P 1'
#
loop_
_entity.id
_entity.type
_entity.pdbx_description
1 polymer ?
#
loop_
_entity_poly.entity_id
_entity_poly.type
_entity_poly.pdbx_seq_one_letter_code
_entity_poly.pdbx_strand_id
1 'polypeptide(L)'
;MTHPVDPVPDTPADRPPSVDRLARSLADIGLPHPLLVDAARSAVADGDPATATERARTIAEATHRAMLTEVVNATGVLLHTNLGRAPWGASVGSNRYAALEFDLSTGGRGSRQDRAPRLIARACGAEAALVVNNCAAAVLLVLAALASDRGVAVSRGELVEIGGGFRIPDVMAQSGARLIEVGTTNRTRLSDFTTAIESPGADVAMTLNVHQSNYRIEGFTESTSVADLSGLDVPVVADIGSGLLDAACPWLVDGPPAWLSGEPAARQTLEAGAALVTFSGDKLLGGPQAGIIAGRADLVAACEAHPLARALRPGS
;
A
#
# COMPACT_ATOMS: atom_id res chain seq x y z
N MET A 1 -1.64 79.11 -17.35
CA MET A 1 -0.92 77.81 -17.27
C MET A 1 -1.96 76.72 -17.23
N THR A 2 -2.23 76.12 -18.37
CA THR A 2 -3.18 75.03 -18.54
C THR A 2 -2.37 73.71 -18.42
N HIS A 3 -2.70 72.91 -17.42
CA HIS A 3 -2.11 71.53 -17.25
C HIS A 3 -2.67 70.69 -18.42
N PRO A 4 -1.82 69.88 -19.08
CA PRO A 4 -2.29 68.88 -20.01
C PRO A 4 -3.01 67.80 -19.24
N VAL A 5 -4.25 67.47 -19.59
CA VAL A 5 -4.97 66.31 -19.14
C VAL A 5 -4.43 65.10 -19.96
N ASP A 6 -3.78 64.17 -19.31
CA ASP A 6 -3.38 62.93 -19.98
C ASP A 6 -4.62 62.22 -20.55
N PRO A 7 -4.57 61.71 -21.78
CA PRO A 7 -5.71 61.02 -22.37
C PRO A 7 -5.95 59.68 -21.61
N VAL A 8 -7.15 59.55 -21.08
CA VAL A 8 -7.64 58.29 -20.54
C VAL A 8 -7.74 57.30 -21.72
N PRO A 9 -7.06 56.17 -21.70
CA PRO A 9 -7.19 55.16 -22.75
C PRO A 9 -8.54 54.49 -22.60
N ASP A 10 -9.45 54.76 -23.50
CA ASP A 10 -10.79 54.18 -23.54
C ASP A 10 -11.00 53.38 -24.85
N THR A 11 -10.16 52.40 -25.08
CA THR A 11 -10.39 51.37 -26.10
C THR A 11 -10.73 50.04 -25.42
N PRO A 12 -11.77 49.31 -25.85
CA PRO A 12 -12.15 48.02 -25.29
C PRO A 12 -11.04 46.95 -25.33
N ALA A 13 -9.95 47.21 -26.07
CA ALA A 13 -8.80 46.33 -26.21
C ALA A 13 -7.84 46.36 -25.01
N ASP A 14 -7.89 47.41 -24.16
CA ASP A 14 -6.93 47.59 -23.05
C ASP A 14 -7.39 47.02 -21.71
N ARG A 15 -8.59 46.46 -21.64
CA ARG A 15 -9.09 45.81 -20.42
C ARG A 15 -9.04 44.32 -20.54
N PRO A 16 -8.45 43.60 -19.54
CA PRO A 16 -8.48 42.14 -19.51
C PRO A 16 -9.94 41.67 -19.45
N PRO A 17 -10.26 40.50 -20.03
CA PRO A 17 -11.57 39.90 -19.89
C PRO A 17 -11.88 39.65 -18.41
N SER A 18 -13.17 39.71 -18.03
CA SER A 18 -13.54 39.40 -16.64
C SER A 18 -13.12 37.98 -16.28
N VAL A 19 -12.66 37.79 -15.05
CA VAL A 19 -12.21 36.48 -14.54
C VAL A 19 -13.28 35.40 -14.75
N ASP A 20 -14.56 35.72 -14.51
CA ASP A 20 -15.66 34.76 -14.69
C ASP A 20 -15.85 34.36 -16.17
N ARG A 21 -15.80 35.32 -17.10
CA ARG A 21 -15.88 35.04 -18.53
C ARG A 21 -14.71 34.19 -19.00
N LEU A 22 -13.52 34.50 -18.51
CA LEU A 22 -12.30 33.77 -18.83
C LEU A 22 -12.35 32.36 -18.29
N ALA A 23 -12.74 32.17 -17.02
CA ALA A 23 -12.89 30.83 -16.42
C ALA A 23 -13.90 29.96 -17.17
N ARG A 24 -15.03 30.53 -17.59
CA ARG A 24 -16.04 29.81 -18.40
C ARG A 24 -15.52 29.40 -19.77
N SER A 25 -14.67 30.20 -20.41
CA SER A 25 -14.08 29.84 -21.70
C SER A 25 -13.08 28.68 -21.64
N LEU A 26 -12.68 28.27 -20.45
CA LEU A 26 -11.75 27.13 -20.19
C LEU A 26 -12.46 25.85 -19.75
N ALA A 27 -13.80 25.82 -19.79
CA ALA A 27 -14.58 24.67 -19.31
C ALA A 27 -14.29 23.35 -20.06
N ASP A 28 -13.80 23.43 -21.30
CA ASP A 28 -13.35 22.31 -22.13
C ASP A 28 -12.14 21.55 -21.58
N ILE A 29 -11.36 22.18 -20.68
CA ILE A 29 -10.19 21.55 -20.03
C ILE A 29 -10.60 20.49 -18.99
N GLY A 30 -11.84 20.51 -18.50
CA GLY A 30 -12.35 19.51 -17.56
C GLY A 30 -11.92 19.70 -16.10
N LEU A 31 -11.30 20.81 -15.75
CA LEU A 31 -11.00 21.15 -14.35
C LEU A 31 -12.25 21.60 -13.58
N PRO A 32 -12.31 21.37 -12.25
CA PRO A 32 -13.29 22.01 -11.40
C PRO A 32 -13.29 23.53 -11.54
N HIS A 33 -14.49 24.14 -11.56
CA HIS A 33 -14.64 25.57 -11.78
C HIS A 33 -13.76 26.49 -10.89
N PRO A 34 -13.56 26.21 -9.57
CA PRO A 34 -12.65 27.02 -8.75
C PRO A 34 -11.22 27.08 -9.30
N LEU A 35 -10.68 25.98 -9.83
CA LEU A 35 -9.33 25.94 -10.41
C LEU A 35 -9.25 26.73 -11.74
N LEU A 36 -10.33 26.73 -12.53
CA LEU A 36 -10.43 27.59 -13.73
C LEU A 36 -10.46 29.07 -13.36
N VAL A 37 -11.15 29.42 -12.27
CA VAL A 37 -11.17 30.79 -11.74
C VAL A 37 -9.78 31.20 -11.24
N ASP A 38 -9.05 30.35 -10.58
CA ASP A 38 -7.69 30.63 -10.11
C ASP A 38 -6.72 30.82 -11.28
N ALA A 39 -6.79 29.98 -12.31
CA ALA A 39 -6.02 30.15 -13.54
C ALA A 39 -6.33 31.46 -14.25
N ALA A 40 -7.62 31.84 -14.32
CA ALA A 40 -8.06 33.09 -14.90
C ALA A 40 -7.57 34.31 -14.09
N ARG A 41 -7.62 34.26 -12.76
CA ARG A 41 -7.10 35.32 -11.87
C ARG A 41 -5.61 35.52 -12.06
N SER A 42 -4.83 34.46 -12.03
CA SER A 42 -3.37 34.50 -12.23
C SER A 42 -3.05 35.12 -13.61
N ALA A 43 -3.76 34.68 -14.65
CA ALA A 43 -3.53 35.19 -15.98
C ALA A 43 -3.87 36.69 -16.13
N VAL A 44 -4.85 37.22 -15.40
CA VAL A 44 -5.21 38.63 -15.41
C VAL A 44 -4.24 39.49 -14.58
N ALA A 45 -3.71 38.93 -13.47
CA ALA A 45 -2.79 39.62 -12.56
C ALA A 45 -1.39 39.82 -13.16
N ASP A 46 -0.90 38.88 -13.95
CA ASP A 46 0.54 38.75 -14.27
C ASP A 46 0.90 39.19 -15.72
N GLY A 47 0.13 40.08 -16.38
CA GLY A 47 0.60 40.50 -17.66
C GLY A 47 -0.39 41.20 -18.59
N ASP A 48 -0.03 41.26 -19.89
CA ASP A 48 -0.75 41.96 -20.95
C ASP A 48 -2.20 41.44 -21.09
N PRO A 49 -3.21 42.30 -21.01
CA PRO A 49 -4.61 41.96 -21.25
C PRO A 49 -4.85 41.22 -22.58
N ALA A 50 -4.12 41.55 -23.63
CA ALA A 50 -4.29 40.94 -24.95
C ALA A 50 -3.96 39.42 -24.97
N THR A 51 -3.07 38.98 -24.12
CA THR A 51 -2.64 37.56 -24.03
C THR A 51 -3.23 36.81 -22.82
N ALA A 52 -4.11 37.46 -22.03
CA ALA A 52 -4.71 36.89 -20.82
C ALA A 52 -5.43 35.55 -21.07
N THR A 53 -6.11 35.40 -22.21
CA THR A 53 -6.85 34.20 -22.56
C THR A 53 -5.91 33.02 -22.82
N GLU A 54 -4.83 33.25 -23.54
CA GLU A 54 -3.81 32.21 -23.84
C GLU A 54 -3.06 31.81 -22.57
N ARG A 55 -2.65 32.77 -21.75
CA ARG A 55 -2.02 32.48 -20.45
C ARG A 55 -2.93 31.68 -19.54
N ALA A 56 -4.21 32.04 -19.43
CA ALA A 56 -5.16 31.32 -18.61
C ALA A 56 -5.32 29.86 -19.07
N ARG A 57 -5.36 29.62 -20.38
CA ARG A 57 -5.39 28.28 -20.96
C ARG A 57 -4.11 27.51 -20.62
N THR A 58 -2.95 28.11 -20.81
CA THR A 58 -1.66 27.51 -20.47
C THR A 58 -1.57 27.11 -19.00
N ILE A 59 -2.00 28.01 -18.09
CA ILE A 59 -2.03 27.74 -16.64
C ILE A 59 -3.02 26.62 -16.32
N ALA A 60 -4.23 26.65 -16.88
CA ALA A 60 -5.24 25.63 -16.63
C ALA A 60 -4.82 24.26 -17.17
N GLU A 61 -4.24 24.19 -18.37
CA GLU A 61 -3.71 22.95 -18.93
C GLU A 61 -2.52 22.40 -18.12
N ALA A 62 -1.63 23.27 -17.63
CA ALA A 62 -0.55 22.87 -16.73
C ALA A 62 -1.10 22.31 -15.41
N THR A 63 -2.13 22.97 -14.86
CA THR A 63 -2.83 22.49 -13.65
C THR A 63 -3.49 21.14 -13.91
N HIS A 64 -4.17 20.97 -15.04
CA HIS A 64 -4.78 19.70 -15.42
C HIS A 64 -3.75 18.57 -15.55
N ARG A 65 -2.61 18.85 -16.20
CA ARG A 65 -1.50 17.87 -16.30
C ARG A 65 -0.86 17.52 -14.96
N ALA A 66 -0.91 18.42 -13.99
CA ALA A 66 -0.43 18.17 -12.62
C ALA A 66 -1.41 17.36 -11.76
N MET A 67 -2.67 17.21 -12.22
CA MET A 67 -3.65 16.34 -11.56
C MET A 67 -3.35 14.88 -11.85
N LEU A 68 -3.97 13.99 -11.08
CA LEU A 68 -3.89 12.55 -11.32
C LEU A 68 -4.55 12.21 -12.66
N THR A 69 -3.75 11.75 -13.63
CA THR A 69 -4.20 11.40 -14.98
C THR A 69 -3.86 9.95 -15.31
N GLU A 70 -4.64 9.34 -16.19
CA GLU A 70 -4.34 8.02 -16.72
C GLU A 70 -3.08 8.06 -17.59
N VAL A 71 -2.24 7.05 -17.43
CA VAL A 71 -0.99 6.89 -18.21
C VAL A 71 -0.86 5.46 -18.72
N VAL A 72 -0.14 5.29 -19.83
CA VAL A 72 0.23 3.98 -20.33
C VAL A 72 1.50 3.51 -19.62
N ASN A 73 1.43 2.37 -18.94
CA ASN A 73 2.61 1.76 -18.34
C ASN A 73 3.43 1.02 -19.41
N ALA A 74 4.50 1.65 -19.91
CA ALA A 74 5.45 1.09 -20.85
C ALA A 74 6.82 0.79 -20.20
N THR A 75 6.89 0.66 -18.86
CA THR A 75 8.15 0.48 -18.12
C THR A 75 8.66 -0.95 -18.11
N GLY A 76 7.84 -1.94 -18.43
CA GLY A 76 8.14 -3.36 -18.25
C GLY A 76 7.94 -3.86 -16.81
N VAL A 77 7.54 -3.00 -15.87
CA VAL A 77 7.25 -3.35 -14.47
C VAL A 77 5.74 -3.34 -14.24
N LEU A 78 5.12 -4.51 -14.04
CA LEU A 78 3.67 -4.65 -13.90
C LEU A 78 3.11 -3.86 -12.69
N LEU A 79 3.77 -3.96 -11.54
CA LEU A 79 3.35 -3.34 -10.28
C LEU A 79 4.21 -2.11 -9.97
N HIS A 80 4.30 -1.18 -10.94
CA HIS A 80 5.14 -0.01 -10.81
C HIS A 80 4.62 0.93 -9.72
N THR A 81 5.44 1.18 -8.69
CA THR A 81 5.06 1.97 -7.50
C THR A 81 4.56 3.38 -7.85
N ASN A 82 5.27 4.08 -8.76
CA ASN A 82 4.93 5.46 -9.14
C ASN A 82 3.70 5.54 -10.08
N LEU A 83 3.22 4.41 -10.60
CA LEU A 83 2.06 4.33 -11.47
C LEU A 83 0.82 3.72 -10.78
N GLY A 84 0.82 3.68 -9.45
CA GLY A 84 -0.32 3.23 -8.65
C GLY A 84 -0.42 1.72 -8.48
N ARG A 85 0.63 0.94 -8.86
CA ARG A 85 0.68 -0.52 -8.77
C ARG A 85 -0.38 -1.20 -9.65
N ALA A 86 -1.23 -2.10 -9.10
CA ALA A 86 -2.27 -2.75 -9.89
C ALA A 86 -3.39 -1.78 -10.28
N PRO A 87 -3.76 -1.69 -11.56
CA PRO A 87 -4.92 -0.91 -11.97
C PRO A 87 -6.19 -1.49 -11.32
N TRP A 88 -6.97 -0.63 -10.71
CA TRP A 88 -8.23 -1.00 -10.10
C TRP A 88 -9.42 -0.42 -10.85
N GLY A 89 -10.07 -1.24 -11.68
CA GLY A 89 -11.18 -0.85 -12.55
C GLY A 89 -12.56 -0.95 -11.91
N ALA A 90 -12.67 -1.32 -10.64
CA ALA A 90 -13.97 -1.43 -10.00
C ALA A 90 -14.50 -0.04 -9.61
N SER A 91 -15.68 0.32 -10.10
CA SER A 91 -16.43 1.45 -9.57
C SER A 91 -16.85 1.14 -8.13
N VAL A 92 -16.20 1.80 -7.17
CA VAL A 92 -16.59 1.69 -5.77
C VAL A 92 -17.79 2.55 -5.53
N GLY A 93 -18.91 1.91 -5.30
CA GLY A 93 -19.93 2.57 -4.55
C GLY A 93 -21.16 2.96 -5.35
N SER A 94 -22.26 2.52 -4.83
CA SER A 94 -23.55 3.20 -5.01
C SER A 94 -23.49 4.47 -4.14
N ASN A 95 -24.17 5.54 -4.56
CA ASN A 95 -24.41 6.74 -3.73
C ASN A 95 -25.34 6.44 -2.54
N ARG A 96 -25.37 5.20 -2.05
CA ARG A 96 -26.25 4.72 -0.98
C ARG A 96 -25.45 4.31 0.24
N TYR A 97 -26.07 4.36 1.40
CA TYR A 97 -25.50 3.83 2.62
C TYR A 97 -25.24 2.33 2.52
N ALA A 98 -24.12 1.87 3.05
CA ALA A 98 -23.77 0.45 3.12
C ALA A 98 -23.85 -0.05 4.56
N ALA A 99 -24.26 -1.31 4.74
CA ALA A 99 -24.29 -2.00 6.03
C ALA A 99 -22.86 -2.39 6.46
N LEU A 100 -21.92 -1.42 6.54
CA LEU A 100 -20.52 -1.69 6.78
C LEU A 100 -20.25 -2.24 8.20
N GLU A 101 -20.85 -1.63 9.21
CA GLU A 101 -20.78 -2.07 10.62
C GLU A 101 -22.20 -2.34 11.19
N PHE A 102 -23.10 -2.82 10.34
CA PHE A 102 -24.46 -3.16 10.72
C PHE A 102 -24.79 -4.58 10.28
N ASP A 103 -25.24 -5.40 11.21
CA ASP A 103 -25.69 -6.77 10.96
C ASP A 103 -27.18 -6.77 10.60
N LEU A 104 -27.48 -7.05 9.34
CA LEU A 104 -28.84 -7.09 8.82
C LEU A 104 -29.67 -8.25 9.40
N SER A 105 -29.05 -9.30 9.92
CA SER A 105 -29.75 -10.47 10.46
C SER A 105 -30.23 -10.24 11.89
N THR A 106 -29.45 -9.53 12.69
CA THR A 106 -29.73 -9.25 14.10
C THR A 106 -30.29 -7.85 14.34
N GLY A 107 -30.16 -6.94 13.36
CA GLY A 107 -30.47 -5.52 13.52
C GLY A 107 -29.51 -4.77 14.45
N GLY A 108 -28.40 -5.38 14.80
CA GLY A 108 -27.42 -4.84 15.74
C GLY A 108 -26.15 -4.32 15.07
N ARG A 109 -25.19 -3.91 15.90
CA ARG A 109 -23.86 -3.50 15.43
C ARG A 109 -23.07 -4.72 14.97
N GLY A 110 -22.59 -4.69 13.72
CA GLY A 110 -21.66 -5.66 13.15
C GLY A 110 -20.20 -5.19 13.20
N SER A 111 -19.30 -6.05 12.72
CA SER A 111 -17.89 -5.75 12.56
C SER A 111 -17.56 -5.41 11.10
N ARG A 112 -16.73 -4.37 10.90
CA ARG A 112 -16.10 -4.08 9.60
C ARG A 112 -15.20 -5.22 9.14
N GLN A 113 -14.64 -5.97 10.09
CA GLN A 113 -13.74 -7.10 9.87
C GLN A 113 -14.49 -8.43 9.61
N ASP A 114 -15.78 -8.37 9.29
CA ASP A 114 -16.56 -9.60 9.10
C ASP A 114 -16.53 -10.13 7.66
N ARG A 115 -16.73 -9.30 6.65
CA ARG A 115 -16.96 -9.76 5.27
C ARG A 115 -15.67 -10.02 4.50
N ALA A 116 -14.84 -9.00 4.27
CA ALA A 116 -13.61 -9.13 3.51
C ALA A 116 -12.62 -10.12 4.17
N PRO A 117 -12.36 -10.06 5.48
CA PRO A 117 -11.50 -11.04 6.14
C PRO A 117 -11.95 -12.49 5.97
N ARG A 118 -13.24 -12.80 6.06
CA ARG A 118 -13.74 -14.17 5.83
C ARG A 118 -13.46 -14.66 4.42
N LEU A 119 -13.65 -13.79 3.41
CA LEU A 119 -13.35 -14.14 2.01
C LEU A 119 -11.87 -14.37 1.80
N ILE A 120 -11.03 -13.55 2.39
CA ILE A 120 -9.57 -13.67 2.32
C ILE A 120 -9.12 -14.96 3.02
N ALA A 121 -9.56 -15.22 4.24
CA ALA A 121 -9.25 -16.44 4.97
C ALA A 121 -9.60 -17.69 4.16
N ARG A 122 -10.80 -17.73 3.57
CA ARG A 122 -11.22 -18.81 2.68
C ARG A 122 -10.33 -18.94 1.45
N ALA A 123 -9.98 -17.83 0.80
CA ALA A 123 -9.15 -17.84 -0.41
C ALA A 123 -7.73 -18.33 -0.14
N CYS A 124 -7.15 -17.96 1.01
CA CYS A 124 -5.81 -18.39 1.43
C CYS A 124 -5.79 -19.76 2.13
N GLY A 125 -6.93 -20.32 2.50
CA GLY A 125 -6.98 -21.53 3.35
C GLY A 125 -6.56 -21.24 4.81
N ALA A 126 -6.68 -20.00 5.28
CA ALA A 126 -6.37 -19.58 6.64
C ALA A 126 -7.55 -19.81 7.60
N GLU A 127 -7.28 -19.93 8.90
CA GLU A 127 -8.32 -20.02 9.94
C GLU A 127 -9.05 -18.69 10.14
N ALA A 128 -8.29 -17.58 10.06
CA ALA A 128 -8.82 -16.22 10.19
C ALA A 128 -7.98 -15.23 9.36
N ALA A 129 -8.53 -14.03 9.15
CA ALA A 129 -7.80 -12.91 8.58
C ALA A 129 -8.24 -11.58 9.21
N LEU A 130 -7.38 -10.56 9.05
CA LEU A 130 -7.60 -9.18 9.46
C LEU A 130 -7.15 -8.26 8.32
N VAL A 131 -7.89 -7.17 8.07
CA VAL A 131 -7.54 -6.18 7.05
C VAL A 131 -7.19 -4.85 7.73
N VAL A 132 -6.04 -4.30 7.35
CA VAL A 132 -5.56 -2.98 7.77
C VAL A 132 -5.28 -2.10 6.54
N ASN A 133 -4.83 -0.87 6.74
CA ASN A 133 -4.73 0.13 5.66
C ASN A 133 -3.61 -0.12 4.64
N ASN A 134 -2.54 -0.84 4.98
CA ASN A 134 -1.46 -1.24 4.06
C ASN A 134 -0.60 -2.37 4.67
N CYS A 135 0.29 -2.99 3.87
CA CYS A 135 1.13 -4.10 4.33
C CYS A 135 2.14 -3.69 5.42
N ALA A 136 2.71 -2.50 5.35
CA ALA A 136 3.60 -2.00 6.40
C ALA A 136 2.89 -1.91 7.76
N ALA A 137 1.63 -1.47 7.75
CA ALA A 137 0.77 -1.47 8.94
C ALA A 137 0.43 -2.89 9.43
N ALA A 138 0.29 -3.86 8.52
CA ALA A 138 0.08 -5.25 8.89
C ALA A 138 1.31 -5.81 9.63
N VAL A 139 2.51 -5.60 9.09
CA VAL A 139 3.77 -6.01 9.74
C VAL A 139 3.95 -5.31 11.09
N LEU A 140 3.75 -3.98 11.15
CA LEU A 140 3.82 -3.23 12.41
C LEU A 140 2.87 -3.78 13.47
N LEU A 141 1.62 -4.05 13.08
CA LEU A 141 0.60 -4.57 14.01
C LEU A 141 0.95 -5.96 14.53
N VAL A 142 1.39 -6.86 13.65
CA VAL A 142 1.83 -8.21 14.04
C VAL A 142 2.98 -8.14 15.04
N LEU A 143 4.01 -7.34 14.73
CA LEU A 143 5.17 -7.16 15.61
C LEU A 143 4.75 -6.57 16.97
N ALA A 144 3.94 -5.51 16.99
CA ALA A 144 3.50 -4.87 18.23
C ALA A 144 2.59 -5.78 19.07
N ALA A 145 1.70 -6.56 18.44
CA ALA A 145 0.75 -7.40 19.14
C ALA A 145 1.41 -8.70 19.70
N LEU A 146 2.39 -9.25 19.00
CA LEU A 146 2.93 -10.58 19.31
C LEU A 146 4.35 -10.55 19.90
N ALA A 147 5.11 -9.44 19.72
CA ALA A 147 6.52 -9.41 20.07
C ALA A 147 6.96 -8.10 20.77
N SER A 148 6.05 -7.28 21.28
CA SER A 148 6.44 -6.09 22.07
C SER A 148 7.35 -6.50 23.22
N ASP A 149 8.49 -5.79 23.38
CA ASP A 149 9.56 -6.03 24.36
C ASP A 149 10.27 -7.39 24.23
N ARG A 150 9.92 -8.21 23.22
CA ARG A 150 10.48 -9.53 22.97
C ARG A 150 11.32 -9.56 21.69
N GLY A 151 12.10 -10.63 21.51
CA GLY A 151 12.94 -10.84 20.33
C GLY A 151 12.15 -11.31 19.11
N VAL A 152 12.55 -10.85 17.93
CA VAL A 152 12.11 -11.39 16.63
C VAL A 152 13.34 -11.75 15.82
N ALA A 153 13.51 -13.05 15.50
CA ALA A 153 14.64 -13.52 14.72
C ALA A 153 14.36 -13.31 13.21
N VAL A 154 15.28 -12.62 12.54
CA VAL A 154 15.19 -12.31 11.11
C VAL A 154 16.53 -12.56 10.44
N SER A 155 16.52 -13.20 9.26
CA SER A 155 17.74 -13.34 8.44
C SER A 155 18.30 -11.98 8.04
N ARG A 156 19.63 -11.78 8.15
CA ARG A 156 20.29 -10.57 7.63
C ARG A 156 20.05 -10.36 6.14
N GLY A 157 19.91 -11.41 5.37
CA GLY A 157 19.56 -11.34 3.95
C GLY A 157 18.11 -10.87 3.68
N GLU A 158 17.28 -10.82 4.71
CA GLU A 158 15.87 -10.41 4.64
C GLU A 158 15.60 -9.03 5.29
N LEU A 159 16.65 -8.33 5.74
CA LEU A 159 16.54 -6.96 6.23
C LEU A 159 16.45 -5.99 5.06
N VAL A 160 15.32 -6.04 4.37
CA VAL A 160 15.12 -5.36 3.10
C VAL A 160 14.73 -3.89 3.26
N GLU A 161 15.10 -3.09 2.24
CA GLU A 161 14.49 -1.78 1.98
C GLU A 161 13.68 -1.88 0.70
N ILE A 162 12.39 -1.56 0.76
CA ILE A 162 11.46 -1.55 -0.37
C ILE A 162 10.77 -0.19 -0.52
N GLY A 163 10.03 -0.03 -1.60
CA GLY A 163 9.47 1.24 -2.10
C GLY A 163 9.13 2.29 -1.05
N GLY A 164 9.62 3.50 -1.26
CA GLY A 164 9.39 4.64 -0.36
C GLY A 164 10.26 4.68 0.90
N GLY A 165 11.37 3.89 0.95
CA GLY A 165 12.27 3.86 2.10
C GLY A 165 11.73 3.01 3.26
N PHE A 166 10.80 2.10 3.02
CA PHE A 166 10.35 1.14 4.02
C PHE A 166 11.47 0.15 4.34
N ARG A 167 11.90 0.13 5.59
CA ARG A 167 12.94 -0.77 6.13
C ARG A 167 12.39 -1.61 7.25
N ILE A 168 12.61 -2.91 7.19
CA ILE A 168 12.19 -3.84 8.25
C ILE A 168 12.74 -3.46 9.63
N PRO A 169 14.05 -3.12 9.80
CA PRO A 169 14.56 -2.69 11.11
C PRO A 169 13.86 -1.46 11.69
N ASP A 170 13.52 -0.47 10.85
CA ASP A 170 12.87 0.75 11.30
C ASP A 170 11.44 0.49 11.79
N VAL A 171 10.71 -0.40 11.10
CA VAL A 171 9.36 -0.81 11.52
C VAL A 171 9.40 -1.62 12.81
N MET A 172 10.39 -2.51 12.96
CA MET A 172 10.59 -3.25 14.21
C MET A 172 10.86 -2.31 15.38
N ALA A 173 11.74 -1.33 15.21
CA ALA A 173 12.02 -0.34 16.25
C ALA A 173 10.77 0.42 16.70
N GLN A 174 9.83 0.70 15.79
CA GLN A 174 8.57 1.36 16.10
C GLN A 174 7.53 0.44 16.76
N SER A 175 7.65 -0.87 16.57
CA SER A 175 6.71 -1.85 17.13
C SER A 175 6.95 -2.19 18.59
N GLY A 176 8.12 -1.84 19.13
CA GLY A 176 8.59 -2.29 20.44
C GLY A 176 9.28 -3.66 20.42
N ALA A 177 9.30 -4.37 19.29
CA ALA A 177 10.00 -5.63 19.16
C ALA A 177 11.52 -5.44 19.07
N ARG A 178 12.30 -6.39 19.62
CA ARG A 178 13.75 -6.40 19.51
C ARG A 178 14.18 -7.21 18.28
N LEU A 179 14.90 -6.59 17.35
CA LEU A 179 15.49 -7.28 16.23
C LEU A 179 16.62 -8.21 16.71
N ILE A 180 16.54 -9.48 16.33
CA ILE A 180 17.61 -10.47 16.49
C ILE A 180 18.01 -10.91 15.08
N GLU A 181 19.13 -10.36 14.61
CA GLU A 181 19.69 -10.68 13.29
C GLU A 181 20.37 -12.05 13.32
N VAL A 182 20.00 -12.92 12.38
CA VAL A 182 20.60 -14.27 12.27
C VAL A 182 21.28 -14.46 10.91
N GLY A 183 22.28 -15.34 10.88
CA GLY A 183 23.04 -15.66 9.68
C GLY A 183 23.89 -14.49 9.15
N THR A 184 24.09 -14.47 7.83
CA THR A 184 24.83 -13.44 7.10
C THR A 184 24.01 -12.90 5.93
N THR A 185 24.53 -11.90 5.24
CA THR A 185 23.83 -11.26 4.09
C THR A 185 23.43 -12.26 3.01
N ASN A 186 24.27 -13.27 2.73
CA ASN A 186 24.06 -14.21 1.63
C ASN A 186 23.80 -15.65 2.10
N ARG A 187 23.97 -15.94 3.40
CA ARG A 187 23.76 -17.30 3.93
C ARG A 187 23.10 -17.26 5.29
N THR A 188 21.96 -17.89 5.39
CA THR A 188 21.25 -18.11 6.66
C THR A 188 20.74 -19.55 6.70
N ARG A 189 21.07 -20.24 7.78
CA ARG A 189 20.73 -21.64 8.00
C ARG A 189 19.76 -21.78 9.16
N LEU A 190 19.05 -22.91 9.20
CA LEU A 190 18.17 -23.23 10.32
C LEU A 190 18.91 -23.18 11.67
N SER A 191 20.18 -23.65 11.72
CA SER A 191 21.01 -23.57 12.91
C SER A 191 21.25 -22.16 13.43
N ASP A 192 21.25 -21.15 12.59
CA ASP A 192 21.40 -19.75 13.00
C ASP A 192 20.18 -19.28 13.80
N PHE A 193 18.98 -19.68 13.36
CA PHE A 193 17.73 -19.42 14.09
C PHE A 193 17.65 -20.22 15.38
N THR A 194 17.98 -21.51 15.35
CA THR A 194 18.02 -22.37 16.56
C THR A 194 18.94 -21.77 17.63
N THR A 195 20.15 -21.37 17.23
CA THR A 195 21.12 -20.72 18.15
C THR A 195 20.56 -19.43 18.75
N ALA A 196 19.88 -18.62 17.94
CA ALA A 196 19.28 -17.38 18.42
C ALA A 196 18.14 -17.61 19.41
N ILE A 197 17.29 -18.60 19.14
CA ILE A 197 16.13 -18.96 19.99
C ILE A 197 16.60 -19.54 21.33
N GLU A 198 17.60 -20.40 21.31
CA GLU A 198 18.16 -21.09 22.49
C GLU A 198 19.11 -20.21 23.30
N SER A 199 19.50 -19.04 22.80
CA SER A 199 20.43 -18.15 23.48
C SER A 199 19.85 -17.65 24.82
N PRO A 200 20.60 -17.71 25.94
CA PRO A 200 20.12 -17.27 27.24
C PRO A 200 19.65 -15.79 27.20
N GLY A 201 18.43 -15.55 27.62
CA GLY A 201 17.83 -14.20 27.66
C GLY A 201 17.39 -13.65 26.30
N ALA A 202 17.41 -14.42 25.24
CA ALA A 202 16.96 -13.99 23.91
C ALA A 202 15.47 -13.70 23.89
N ASP A 203 14.64 -14.45 24.63
CA ASP A 203 13.18 -14.33 24.66
C ASP A 203 12.59 -14.06 23.27
N VAL A 204 12.83 -15.02 22.35
CA VAL A 204 12.34 -14.92 20.97
C VAL A 204 10.85 -15.23 20.94
N ALA A 205 10.04 -14.26 20.49
CA ALA A 205 8.59 -14.42 20.36
C ALA A 205 8.19 -15.13 19.08
N MET A 206 8.93 -14.91 17.99
CA MET A 206 8.66 -15.45 16.67
C MET A 206 9.87 -15.31 15.74
N THR A 207 9.83 -16.02 14.62
CA THR A 207 10.66 -15.74 13.45
C THR A 207 9.87 -14.92 12.44
N LEU A 208 10.54 -13.97 11.77
CA LEU A 208 9.97 -13.22 10.66
C LEU A 208 10.76 -13.57 9.39
N ASN A 209 10.08 -14.18 8.43
CA ASN A 209 10.60 -14.44 7.09
C ASN A 209 10.08 -13.38 6.13
N VAL A 210 10.97 -12.65 5.44
CA VAL A 210 10.62 -11.54 4.57
C VAL A 210 11.03 -11.83 3.14
N HIS A 211 10.05 -11.84 2.24
CA HIS A 211 10.29 -12.04 0.82
C HIS A 211 11.00 -10.84 0.18
N GLN A 212 12.08 -11.14 -0.57
CA GLN A 212 12.86 -10.17 -1.33
C GLN A 212 12.17 -9.83 -2.66
N SER A 213 11.09 -9.06 -2.59
CA SER A 213 10.16 -8.86 -3.71
C SER A 213 10.71 -8.04 -4.88
N ASN A 214 11.79 -7.26 -4.70
CA ASN A 214 12.29 -6.30 -5.70
C ASN A 214 13.76 -6.48 -6.06
N TYR A 215 14.44 -7.50 -5.53
CA TYR A 215 15.81 -7.88 -5.89
C TYR A 215 16.03 -9.38 -5.68
N ARG A 216 17.18 -9.89 -6.17
CA ARG A 216 17.62 -11.26 -5.95
C ARG A 216 19.06 -11.27 -5.47
N ILE A 217 19.39 -12.22 -4.61
CA ILE A 217 20.76 -12.51 -4.22
C ILE A 217 21.18 -13.76 -4.96
N GLU A 218 22.23 -13.69 -5.76
CA GLU A 218 22.72 -14.78 -6.61
C GLU A 218 24.16 -15.17 -6.23
N GLY A 219 24.56 -16.39 -6.54
CA GLY A 219 25.89 -16.91 -6.30
C GLY A 219 25.95 -17.87 -5.13
N PHE A 220 26.90 -17.71 -4.20
CA PHE A 220 27.06 -18.58 -3.02
C PHE A 220 26.04 -18.20 -1.94
N THR A 221 24.78 -18.51 -2.17
CA THR A 221 23.65 -18.15 -1.30
C THR A 221 23.07 -19.38 -0.62
N GLU A 222 22.46 -19.17 0.55
CA GLU A 222 21.70 -20.18 1.29
C GLU A 222 20.61 -19.46 2.12
N SER A 223 19.37 -19.88 1.99
CA SER A 223 18.24 -19.32 2.74
C SER A 223 17.45 -20.43 3.43
N THR A 224 16.84 -20.12 4.56
CA THR A 224 15.99 -21.07 5.29
C THR A 224 14.55 -20.90 4.83
N SER A 225 13.91 -22.02 4.46
CA SER A 225 12.51 -21.99 4.01
C SER A 225 11.53 -21.84 5.19
N VAL A 226 10.29 -21.39 4.90
CA VAL A 226 9.20 -21.37 5.89
C VAL A 226 8.97 -22.79 6.46
N ALA A 227 9.05 -23.82 5.61
CA ALA A 227 8.89 -25.21 6.06
C ALA A 227 9.96 -25.63 7.08
N ASP A 228 11.23 -25.24 6.86
CA ASP A 228 12.29 -25.51 7.84
C ASP A 228 12.08 -24.75 9.15
N LEU A 229 11.69 -23.45 9.05
CA LEU A 229 11.43 -22.61 10.21
C LEU A 229 10.23 -23.09 11.04
N SER A 230 9.22 -23.69 10.40
CA SER A 230 8.01 -24.18 11.07
C SER A 230 8.27 -25.32 12.07
N GLY A 231 9.43 -25.96 11.99
CA GLY A 231 9.90 -26.93 12.97
C GLY A 231 10.46 -26.35 14.28
N LEU A 232 10.58 -25.03 14.39
CA LEU A 232 11.07 -24.37 15.59
C LEU A 232 9.95 -24.15 16.61
N ASP A 233 10.30 -24.00 17.89
CA ASP A 233 9.34 -23.83 19.01
C ASP A 233 8.67 -22.42 19.06
N VAL A 234 8.86 -21.59 18.04
CA VAL A 234 8.27 -20.25 17.93
C VAL A 234 7.49 -20.10 16.61
N PRO A 235 6.39 -19.32 16.57
CA PRO A 235 5.63 -19.15 15.35
C PRO A 235 6.45 -18.47 14.25
N VAL A 236 6.21 -18.89 13.00
CA VAL A 236 6.76 -18.27 11.79
C VAL A 236 5.75 -17.27 11.26
N VAL A 237 6.14 -16.02 11.11
CA VAL A 237 5.40 -15.00 10.37
C VAL A 237 6.11 -14.77 9.04
N ALA A 238 5.38 -14.86 7.93
CA ALA A 238 5.94 -14.63 6.61
C ALA A 238 5.34 -13.35 5.97
N ASP A 239 6.19 -12.36 5.74
CA ASP A 239 5.83 -11.19 4.92
C ASP A 239 6.11 -11.49 3.45
N ILE A 240 5.08 -11.91 2.72
CA ILE A 240 5.18 -12.23 1.30
C ILE A 240 4.94 -11.00 0.40
N GLY A 241 4.37 -9.93 0.94
CA GLY A 241 4.26 -8.61 0.33
C GLY A 241 3.42 -8.51 -0.95
N SER A 242 3.49 -9.46 -1.87
CA SER A 242 2.93 -9.35 -3.23
C SER A 242 1.42 -9.59 -3.33
N GLY A 243 0.84 -10.36 -2.41
CA GLY A 243 -0.59 -10.64 -2.40
C GLY A 243 -1.05 -11.70 -3.42
N LEU A 244 -0.15 -12.59 -3.85
CA LEU A 244 -0.54 -13.80 -4.56
C LEU A 244 -1.27 -14.73 -3.57
N LEU A 245 -2.54 -15.03 -3.82
CA LEU A 245 -3.36 -15.83 -2.90
C LEU A 245 -3.07 -17.32 -3.00
N ASP A 246 -2.89 -17.83 -4.23
CA ASP A 246 -2.67 -19.24 -4.55
C ASP A 246 -1.75 -19.35 -5.76
N ALA A 247 -0.64 -20.08 -5.62
CA ALA A 247 0.34 -20.30 -6.68
C ALA A 247 -0.24 -21.02 -7.90
N ALA A 248 -1.31 -21.81 -7.74
CA ALA A 248 -1.99 -22.48 -8.83
C ALA A 248 -2.84 -21.53 -9.68
N CYS A 249 -3.11 -20.30 -9.22
CA CYS A 249 -3.96 -19.30 -9.87
C CYS A 249 -5.29 -19.89 -10.41
N PRO A 250 -6.14 -20.51 -9.58
CA PRO A 250 -7.31 -21.25 -10.06
C PRO A 250 -8.38 -20.37 -10.76
N TRP A 251 -8.22 -19.05 -10.72
CA TRP A 251 -9.02 -18.06 -11.44
C TRP A 251 -8.54 -17.79 -12.87
N LEU A 252 -7.39 -18.33 -13.29
CA LEU A 252 -6.86 -18.21 -14.64
C LEU A 252 -7.08 -19.50 -15.40
N VAL A 253 -7.65 -19.40 -16.61
CA VAL A 253 -7.97 -20.57 -17.45
C VAL A 253 -6.71 -21.34 -17.85
N ASP A 254 -5.62 -20.61 -18.15
CA ASP A 254 -4.35 -21.19 -18.61
C ASP A 254 -3.36 -21.44 -17.46
N GLY A 255 -3.82 -21.31 -16.21
CA GLY A 255 -2.97 -21.43 -15.02
C GLY A 255 -2.00 -20.26 -14.80
N PRO A 256 -1.03 -20.41 -13.86
CA PRO A 256 -0.11 -19.34 -13.53
C PRO A 256 0.84 -19.00 -14.69
N PRO A 257 1.00 -17.71 -15.04
CA PRO A 257 1.97 -17.31 -16.04
C PRO A 257 3.41 -17.57 -15.56
N ALA A 258 4.32 -17.84 -16.51
CA ALA A 258 5.70 -18.22 -16.20
C ALA A 258 6.47 -17.19 -15.36
N TRP A 259 6.14 -15.91 -15.45
CA TRP A 259 6.79 -14.86 -14.67
C TRP A 259 6.40 -14.87 -13.18
N LEU A 260 5.37 -15.61 -12.76
CA LEU A 260 5.03 -15.87 -11.35
C LEU A 260 5.84 -17.01 -10.73
N SER A 261 6.67 -17.70 -11.49
CA SER A 261 7.46 -18.80 -10.98
C SER A 261 8.37 -18.36 -9.83
N GLY A 262 8.24 -19.01 -8.67
CA GLY A 262 8.99 -18.68 -7.47
C GLY A 262 8.41 -17.53 -6.62
N GLU A 263 7.30 -16.90 -7.04
CA GLU A 263 6.61 -15.93 -6.21
C GLU A 263 5.86 -16.63 -5.07
N PRO A 264 6.08 -16.24 -3.79
CA PRO A 264 5.39 -16.87 -2.67
C PRO A 264 3.90 -16.54 -2.69
N ALA A 265 3.06 -17.54 -2.49
CA ALA A 265 1.63 -17.40 -2.39
C ALA A 265 1.14 -17.68 -0.98
N ALA A 266 0.11 -16.95 -0.53
CA ALA A 266 -0.38 -17.02 0.84
C ALA A 266 -0.78 -18.45 1.26
N ARG A 267 -1.54 -19.16 0.40
CA ARG A 267 -1.98 -20.55 0.65
C ARG A 267 -0.79 -21.48 0.87
N GLN A 268 0.15 -21.55 -0.06
CA GLN A 268 1.29 -22.46 0.01
C GLN A 268 2.24 -22.10 1.14
N THR A 269 2.37 -20.81 1.48
CA THR A 269 3.16 -20.37 2.63
C THR A 269 2.55 -20.82 3.96
N LEU A 270 1.21 -20.76 4.09
CA LEU A 270 0.49 -21.30 5.26
C LEU A 270 0.59 -22.83 5.31
N GLU A 271 0.41 -23.52 4.17
CA GLU A 271 0.57 -24.97 4.06
C GLU A 271 2.00 -25.43 4.40
N ALA A 272 3.01 -24.60 4.13
CA ALA A 272 4.39 -24.82 4.54
C ALA A 272 4.64 -24.60 6.04
N GLY A 273 3.63 -24.17 6.81
CA GLY A 273 3.69 -24.07 8.26
C GLY A 273 3.85 -22.64 8.80
N ALA A 274 3.73 -21.58 7.97
CA ALA A 274 3.64 -20.23 8.49
C ALA A 274 2.42 -20.09 9.42
N ALA A 275 2.62 -19.53 10.60
CA ALA A 275 1.53 -19.23 11.54
C ALA A 275 0.70 -18.05 11.08
N LEU A 276 1.35 -17.05 10.47
CA LEU A 276 0.73 -15.90 9.83
C LEU A 276 1.45 -15.57 8.52
N VAL A 277 0.70 -15.03 7.56
CA VAL A 277 1.21 -14.34 6.38
C VAL A 277 0.75 -12.89 6.37
N THR A 278 1.62 -11.97 5.88
CA THR A 278 1.26 -10.57 5.61
C THR A 278 1.47 -10.23 4.15
N PHE A 279 0.55 -9.44 3.56
CA PHE A 279 0.65 -9.03 2.16
C PHE A 279 -0.21 -7.80 1.83
N SER A 280 0.05 -7.22 0.64
CA SER A 280 -0.65 -6.04 0.12
C SER A 280 -1.89 -6.41 -0.69
N GLY A 281 -2.94 -5.59 -0.60
CA GLY A 281 -4.14 -5.74 -1.42
C GLY A 281 -4.03 -5.15 -2.83
N ASP A 282 -3.17 -4.15 -3.03
CA ASP A 282 -3.03 -3.36 -4.25
C ASP A 282 -1.90 -3.81 -5.19
N LYS A 283 -1.49 -5.06 -5.06
CA LYS A 283 -0.48 -5.69 -5.93
C LYS A 283 -1.11 -6.85 -6.72
N LEU A 284 -0.60 -8.08 -6.59
CA LEU A 284 -1.13 -9.25 -7.32
C LEU A 284 -2.58 -9.59 -6.98
N LEU A 285 -3.05 -9.22 -5.78
CA LEU A 285 -4.47 -9.35 -5.44
C LEU A 285 -5.37 -8.43 -6.30
N GLY A 286 -4.84 -7.33 -6.84
CA GLY A 286 -5.57 -6.44 -7.76
C GLY A 286 -6.69 -5.62 -7.12
N GLY A 287 -6.68 -5.44 -5.80
CA GLY A 287 -7.65 -4.66 -5.04
C GLY A 287 -7.18 -3.25 -4.68
N PRO A 288 -7.91 -2.54 -3.83
CA PRO A 288 -7.47 -1.28 -3.26
C PRO A 288 -6.29 -1.47 -2.33
N GLN A 289 -5.59 -0.38 -1.98
CA GLN A 289 -4.53 -0.42 -0.98
C GLN A 289 -5.09 -0.94 0.35
N ALA A 290 -4.53 -2.07 0.78
CA ALA A 290 -4.82 -2.71 2.05
C ALA A 290 -3.61 -3.53 2.50
N GLY A 291 -3.51 -3.79 3.79
CA GLY A 291 -2.65 -4.82 4.37
C GLY A 291 -3.49 -5.96 4.88
N ILE A 292 -3.06 -7.16 4.61
CA ILE A 292 -3.74 -8.38 5.04
C ILE A 292 -2.83 -9.12 6.04
N ILE A 293 -3.44 -9.60 7.11
CA ILE A 293 -2.86 -10.57 8.06
C ILE A 293 -3.76 -11.78 7.98
N ALA A 294 -3.22 -12.96 7.64
CA ALA A 294 -4.01 -14.20 7.55
C ALA A 294 -3.24 -15.37 8.13
N GLY A 295 -3.92 -16.30 8.80
CA GLY A 295 -3.34 -17.50 9.37
C GLY A 295 -4.11 -18.01 10.58
N ARG A 296 -3.39 -18.39 11.67
CA ARG A 296 -3.96 -18.92 12.88
C ARG A 296 -4.93 -17.96 13.58
N ALA A 297 -6.07 -18.45 13.97
CA ALA A 297 -7.14 -17.64 14.55
C ALA A 297 -6.75 -16.95 15.86
N ASP A 298 -5.99 -17.61 16.72
CA ASP A 298 -5.53 -17.05 18.00
C ASP A 298 -4.59 -15.85 17.80
N LEU A 299 -3.68 -15.91 16.83
CA LEU A 299 -2.73 -14.83 16.52
C LEU A 299 -3.42 -13.66 15.81
N VAL A 300 -4.35 -13.96 14.90
CA VAL A 300 -5.17 -12.92 14.25
C VAL A 300 -6.04 -12.19 15.28
N ALA A 301 -6.65 -12.93 16.22
CA ALA A 301 -7.44 -12.33 17.30
C ALA A 301 -6.58 -11.45 18.23
N ALA A 302 -5.33 -11.84 18.52
CA ALA A 302 -4.39 -11.01 19.29
C ALA A 302 -4.08 -9.69 18.55
N CYS A 303 -3.88 -9.75 17.22
CA CYS A 303 -3.69 -8.56 16.39
C CYS A 303 -4.96 -7.66 16.40
N GLU A 304 -6.15 -8.24 16.26
CA GLU A 304 -7.42 -7.49 16.25
C GLU A 304 -7.69 -6.80 17.60
N ALA A 305 -7.33 -7.44 18.70
CA ALA A 305 -7.49 -6.89 20.05
C ALA A 305 -6.51 -5.77 20.38
N HIS A 306 -5.40 -5.64 19.65
CA HIS A 306 -4.39 -4.63 19.91
C HIS A 306 -4.89 -3.22 19.57
N PRO A 307 -4.61 -2.18 20.40
CA PRO A 307 -5.09 -0.80 20.17
C PRO A 307 -4.74 -0.23 18.79
N LEU A 308 -3.57 -0.59 18.24
CA LEU A 308 -3.16 -0.18 16.90
C LEU A 308 -4.10 -0.68 15.79
N ALA A 309 -4.81 -1.80 15.97
CA ALA A 309 -5.75 -2.31 14.96
C ALA A 309 -6.82 -1.26 14.61
N ARG A 310 -7.26 -0.47 15.62
CA ARG A 310 -8.18 0.63 15.36
C ARG A 310 -7.55 1.81 14.62
N ALA A 311 -6.32 2.17 14.95
CA ALA A 311 -5.58 3.26 14.29
C ALA A 311 -5.23 2.92 12.84
N LEU A 312 -4.95 1.64 12.57
CA LEU A 312 -4.54 1.12 11.26
C LEU A 312 -5.72 0.59 10.42
N ARG A 313 -6.94 0.79 10.87
CA ARG A 313 -8.15 0.33 10.18
C ARG A 313 -8.28 0.93 8.79
N PRO A 314 -8.68 0.16 7.75
CA PRO A 314 -8.92 0.71 6.42
C PRO A 314 -10.07 1.72 6.42
N GLY A 315 -10.09 2.60 5.43
CA GLY A 315 -11.19 3.54 5.20
C GLY A 315 -12.53 2.85 4.98
N SER A 316 -13.58 3.63 4.96
CA SER A 316 -14.95 3.16 4.65
C SER A 316 -15.23 3.20 3.18
#